data_fd47573c8707ac7e3b79f59deb82c873
#
_entry.id   fd47573c8707ac7e3b79f59deb82c873
#
_cell.length_a   1.000
_cell.length_b   1.000
_cell.length_c   1.000
_cell.angle_alpha   90.00
_cell.angle_beta   90.00
_cell.angle_gamma   90.00
#
_symmetry.space_group_name_H-M   'P 1'
#
loop_
_entity.id
_entity.type
_entity.pdbx_description
1 polymer ?
#
loop_
_entity_poly.entity_id
_entity_poly.type
_entity_poly.pdbx_seq_one_letter_code
_entity_poly.pdbx_strand_id
1 'polypeptide(L)'
;LGGMLFLMLFVGITGAEAKKNQKQAPVYRLPDDLETLVEDSSLLHKPEGLEVAAYVFPNYHASALHNKIYAPGWTEYNLIRSARPWFEGHQQPRTPLLGELDESLPSTWEVYNKLCKQSGIDVLIWDWYWYDGKPCLHEALEEGFLEAKNTDDVKFACMWTNHPWYILFPTKQTNGNNAYPPSFDSPDFSYEEAFRSLSYIISRYCHLKNYWRIDDKPVVCIWDPNRLEQRLGLSETKRLFRELEAYARTLGHKGLH
;
A
#
# COMPACT_ATOMS: atom_id res chain seq x y z
N LEU A 1 -2.44 12.80 16.27
CA LEU A 1 -1.19 12.00 16.38
C LEU A 1 -1.58 10.53 16.27
N GLY A 2 -1.96 10.07 15.07
CA GLY A 2 -2.22 8.69 14.77
C GLY A 2 -0.96 8.06 14.21
N GLY A 3 -0.28 7.24 15.01
CA GLY A 3 0.84 6.44 14.56
C GLY A 3 0.37 5.39 13.58
N MET A 4 0.79 5.49 12.34
CA MET A 4 0.64 4.46 11.32
C MET A 4 1.53 3.28 11.72
N LEU A 5 0.91 2.18 12.10
CA LEU A 5 1.61 0.94 12.42
C LEU A 5 1.97 0.25 11.09
N PHE A 6 3.18 0.51 10.59
CA PHE A 6 3.77 -0.32 9.54
C PHE A 6 4.13 -1.66 10.16
N LEU A 7 3.45 -2.72 9.76
CA LEU A 7 3.86 -4.07 10.10
C LEU A 7 5.06 -4.47 9.22
N MET A 8 6.24 -3.93 9.55
CA MET A 8 7.49 -4.51 9.08
C MET A 8 7.92 -5.56 10.10
N LEU A 9 7.85 -6.83 9.73
CA LEU A 9 8.44 -7.91 10.51
C LEU A 9 9.97 -7.80 10.45
N PHE A 10 10.58 -7.28 11.52
CA PHE A 10 12.03 -7.24 11.66
C PHE A 10 12.47 -8.28 12.70
N VAL A 11 13.18 -9.28 12.25
CA VAL A 11 13.93 -10.18 13.13
C VAL A 11 15.33 -9.63 13.29
N GLY A 12 15.73 -9.28 14.51
CA GLY A 12 17.06 -8.77 14.80
C GLY A 12 18.08 -9.91 14.91
N ILE A 13 19.12 -9.87 14.08
CA ILE A 13 20.33 -10.69 14.26
C ILE A 13 21.45 -9.75 14.72
N THR A 14 22.05 -10.10 15.84
CA THR A 14 23.21 -9.41 16.43
C THR A 14 24.51 -9.93 15.80
N GLY A 15 25.40 -9.00 15.41
CA GLY A 15 26.84 -9.28 15.37
C GLY A 15 27.58 -8.92 14.10
N ALA A 16 28.37 -7.87 14.25
CA ALA A 16 29.73 -7.65 13.78
C ALA A 16 30.06 -7.45 12.29
N GLU A 17 30.70 -6.31 12.08
CA GLU A 17 31.63 -5.91 11.01
C GLU A 17 31.07 -5.40 9.69
N ALA A 18 30.85 -4.07 9.67
CA ALA A 18 30.76 -3.28 8.45
C ALA A 18 32.17 -2.95 7.94
N LYS A 19 32.62 -3.60 6.87
CA LYS A 19 33.72 -3.10 6.02
C LYS A 19 33.23 -2.75 4.61
N LYS A 20 33.52 -1.49 4.25
CA LYS A 20 33.40 -0.85 2.94
C LYS A 20 33.54 -1.78 1.74
N ASN A 21 32.48 -1.84 0.91
CA ASN A 21 32.63 -1.89 -0.55
C ASN A 21 31.30 -1.51 -1.19
N GLN A 22 31.27 -0.35 -1.87
CA GLN A 22 30.22 -0.04 -2.83
C GLN A 22 30.40 -0.97 -4.03
N LYS A 23 29.66 -2.06 -4.05
CA LYS A 23 29.46 -2.91 -5.25
C LYS A 23 27.98 -3.23 -5.31
N GLN A 24 27.45 -3.21 -6.54
CA GLN A 24 26.11 -3.57 -6.99
C GLN A 24 25.20 -4.17 -5.91
N ALA A 25 23.98 -3.60 -5.77
CA ALA A 25 22.96 -4.17 -4.89
C ALA A 25 22.93 -5.69 -5.10
N PRO A 26 23.07 -6.47 -4.03
CA PRO A 26 23.00 -7.92 -4.17
C PRO A 26 21.61 -8.27 -4.70
N VAL A 27 21.57 -9.09 -5.75
CA VAL A 27 20.34 -9.78 -6.16
C VAL A 27 20.07 -10.77 -5.03
N TYR A 28 19.20 -10.40 -4.09
CA TYR A 28 18.80 -11.28 -3.02
C TYR A 28 17.95 -12.40 -3.61
N ARG A 29 18.44 -13.63 -3.51
CA ARG A 29 17.58 -14.80 -3.63
C ARG A 29 16.72 -14.85 -2.38
N LEU A 30 15.42 -15.06 -2.58
CA LEU A 30 14.55 -15.51 -1.50
C LEU A 30 15.20 -16.66 -0.77
N PRO A 31 15.16 -16.71 0.58
CA PRO A 31 15.59 -17.89 1.29
C PRO A 31 14.90 -19.12 0.68
N ASP A 32 15.68 -20.15 0.34
CA ASP A 32 15.14 -21.40 -0.23
C ASP A 32 14.13 -22.05 0.73
N ASP A 33 14.09 -21.58 1.98
CA ASP A 33 13.30 -22.11 3.07
C ASP A 33 12.50 -21.00 3.77
N LEU A 34 11.51 -20.44 3.06
CA LEU A 34 10.54 -19.48 3.67
C LEU A 34 9.71 -20.13 4.78
N GLU A 35 9.66 -21.47 4.85
CA GLU A 35 8.92 -22.19 5.89
C GLU A 35 9.56 -21.99 7.27
N THR A 36 10.87 -21.74 7.32
CA THR A 36 11.58 -21.47 8.59
C THR A 36 11.37 -20.05 9.15
N LEU A 37 10.83 -19.11 8.36
CA LEU A 37 10.56 -17.75 8.82
C LEU A 37 9.36 -17.65 9.77
N VAL A 38 8.49 -18.66 9.78
CA VAL A 38 7.36 -18.76 10.71
C VAL A 38 7.49 -20.11 11.44
N GLU A 39 8.37 -20.16 12.42
CA GLU A 39 8.72 -21.40 13.12
C GLU A 39 7.58 -22.02 13.93
N ASP A 40 6.53 -21.27 14.27
CA ASP A 40 5.42 -21.79 15.07
C ASP A 40 4.08 -21.14 14.74
N SER A 41 3.39 -21.66 13.72
CA SER A 41 2.02 -21.26 13.41
C SER A 41 1.01 -21.65 14.50
N SER A 42 1.39 -22.50 15.47
CA SER A 42 0.52 -22.91 16.58
C SER A 42 0.29 -21.79 17.59
N LEU A 43 1.13 -20.74 17.59
CA LEU A 43 0.98 -19.55 18.42
C LEU A 43 -0.11 -18.59 17.92
N LEU A 44 -0.56 -18.76 16.67
CA LEU A 44 -1.57 -17.91 16.06
C LEU A 44 -2.97 -18.50 16.31
N HIS A 45 -3.43 -18.42 17.55
CA HIS A 45 -4.82 -18.78 17.89
C HIS A 45 -5.74 -17.61 17.52
N LYS A 46 -6.20 -17.62 16.27
CA LYS A 46 -7.22 -16.68 15.83
C LYS A 46 -8.62 -17.22 16.17
N PRO A 47 -9.46 -16.44 16.87
CA PRO A 47 -10.85 -16.84 17.11
C PRO A 47 -11.58 -17.11 15.79
N GLU A 48 -12.48 -18.10 15.81
CA GLU A 48 -13.32 -18.41 14.65
C GLU A 48 -14.15 -17.18 14.26
N GLY A 49 -14.24 -16.88 12.98
CA GLY A 49 -14.99 -15.73 12.45
C GLY A 49 -14.27 -14.38 12.55
N LEU A 50 -13.06 -14.31 13.13
CA LEU A 50 -12.27 -13.09 13.11
C LEU A 50 -11.49 -12.99 11.79
N GLU A 51 -11.63 -11.88 11.09
CA GLU A 51 -10.77 -11.50 9.98
C GLU A 51 -9.78 -10.42 10.43
N VAL A 52 -8.51 -10.60 10.09
CA VAL A 52 -7.44 -9.64 10.39
C VAL A 52 -7.06 -8.95 9.09
N ALA A 53 -7.16 -7.61 9.07
CA ALA A 53 -6.79 -6.80 7.93
C ALA A 53 -5.51 -6.01 8.20
N ALA A 54 -4.65 -5.88 7.20
CA ALA A 54 -3.45 -5.06 7.23
C ALA A 54 -3.46 -4.05 6.09
N TYR A 55 -2.97 -2.83 6.37
CA TYR A 55 -2.78 -1.81 5.33
C TYR A 55 -1.54 -2.10 4.49
N VAL A 56 -1.64 -1.82 3.19
CA VAL A 56 -0.54 -1.90 2.23
C VAL A 56 -0.28 -0.53 1.64
N PHE A 57 0.93 -0.05 1.82
CA PHE A 57 1.45 1.13 1.14
C PHE A 57 2.29 0.69 -0.06
N PRO A 58 1.80 0.77 -1.31
CA PRO A 58 2.41 0.16 -2.49
C PRO A 58 3.51 1.05 -3.09
N ASN A 59 4.64 1.20 -2.41
CA ASN A 59 5.65 2.20 -2.76
C ASN A 59 7.05 1.62 -2.99
N TYR A 60 7.19 0.29 -2.93
CA TYR A 60 8.47 -0.40 -3.06
C TYR A 60 8.71 -0.95 -4.48
N HIS A 61 8.24 -0.19 -5.48
CA HIS A 61 8.49 -0.45 -6.90
C HIS A 61 8.74 0.87 -7.64
N ALA A 62 9.39 0.80 -8.79
CA ALA A 62 9.57 1.96 -9.65
C ALA A 62 8.25 2.29 -10.36
N SER A 63 7.82 3.55 -10.29
CA SER A 63 6.59 4.01 -10.93
C SER A 63 6.81 5.27 -11.76
N ALA A 64 5.86 5.57 -12.64
CA ALA A 64 5.89 6.81 -13.43
C ALA A 64 5.88 8.06 -12.52
N LEU A 65 5.15 8.00 -11.40
CA LEU A 65 5.09 9.06 -10.41
C LEU A 65 6.46 9.30 -9.77
N HIS A 66 7.10 8.23 -9.26
CA HIS A 66 8.43 8.33 -8.64
C HIS A 66 9.50 8.79 -9.61
N ASN A 67 9.49 8.28 -10.82
CA ASN A 67 10.44 8.68 -11.87
C ASN A 67 10.33 10.18 -12.20
N LYS A 68 9.11 10.73 -12.17
CA LYS A 68 8.86 12.17 -12.41
C LYS A 68 9.33 13.03 -11.25
N ILE A 69 9.09 12.60 -10.00
CA ILE A 69 9.35 13.39 -8.79
C ILE A 69 10.83 13.30 -8.37
N TYR A 70 11.37 12.10 -8.31
CA TYR A 70 12.67 11.82 -7.74
C TYR A 70 13.73 11.54 -8.80
N ALA A 71 13.76 10.32 -9.32
CA ALA A 71 14.69 9.88 -10.35
C ALA A 71 14.20 8.58 -11.01
N PRO A 72 14.66 8.27 -12.24
CA PRO A 72 14.37 6.98 -12.86
C PRO A 72 14.78 5.80 -11.96
N GLY A 73 13.85 4.86 -11.74
CA GLY A 73 14.06 3.68 -10.91
C GLY A 73 14.03 3.93 -9.40
N TRP A 74 13.59 5.11 -8.95
CA TRP A 74 13.48 5.39 -7.52
C TRP A 74 12.34 4.58 -6.88
N THR A 75 12.62 4.09 -5.66
CA THR A 75 11.66 3.39 -4.79
C THR A 75 11.89 3.81 -3.34
N GLU A 76 11.00 3.47 -2.42
CA GLU A 76 11.19 3.71 -0.99
C GLU A 76 12.45 3.03 -0.41
N TYR A 77 12.99 2.00 -1.06
CA TYR A 77 14.28 1.43 -0.66
C TYR A 77 15.43 2.43 -0.71
N ASN A 78 15.34 3.46 -1.55
CA ASN A 78 16.34 4.53 -1.59
C ASN A 78 16.43 5.26 -0.25
N LEU A 79 15.30 5.43 0.46
CA LEU A 79 15.26 6.02 1.78
C LEU A 79 15.85 5.10 2.83
N ILE A 80 15.49 3.81 2.79
CA ILE A 80 16.03 2.80 3.69
C ILE A 80 17.57 2.76 3.56
N ARG A 81 18.08 2.68 2.35
CA ARG A 81 19.54 2.67 2.10
C ARG A 81 20.25 3.95 2.56
N SER A 82 19.57 5.09 2.53
CA SER A 82 20.13 6.38 2.94
C SER A 82 19.99 6.67 4.44
N ALA A 83 19.23 5.87 5.17
CA ALA A 83 19.01 6.05 6.60
C ALA A 83 20.31 5.98 7.40
N ARG A 84 20.42 6.82 8.43
CA ARG A 84 21.62 6.93 9.27
C ARG A 84 21.24 6.88 10.75
N PRO A 85 22.12 6.37 11.63
CA PRO A 85 21.93 6.47 13.07
C PRO A 85 21.80 7.92 13.53
N TRP A 86 20.82 8.19 14.40
CA TRP A 86 20.59 9.51 15.01
C TRP A 86 21.19 9.61 16.41
N PHE A 87 21.48 8.45 17.05
CA PHE A 87 22.07 8.36 18.37
C PHE A 87 22.84 7.06 18.49
N GLU A 88 23.68 6.93 19.52
CA GLU A 88 24.45 5.71 19.79
C GLU A 88 23.54 4.51 20.01
N GLY A 89 23.83 3.39 19.35
CA GLY A 89 23.01 2.18 19.41
C GLY A 89 21.77 2.18 18.47
N HIS A 90 21.48 3.28 17.78
CA HIS A 90 20.42 3.30 16.75
C HIS A 90 20.84 2.50 15.52
N GLN A 91 20.21 1.35 15.32
CA GLN A 91 20.52 0.46 14.21
C GLN A 91 19.91 1.00 12.90
N GLN A 92 20.73 1.61 12.06
CA GLN A 92 20.37 2.09 10.73
C GLN A 92 21.58 1.97 9.78
N PRO A 93 21.34 1.71 8.48
CA PRO A 93 20.07 1.36 7.86
C PRO A 93 19.62 -0.05 8.25
N ARG A 94 18.30 -0.28 8.27
CA ARG A 94 17.73 -1.61 8.44
C ARG A 94 17.44 -2.22 7.08
N THR A 95 18.09 -3.31 6.76
CA THR A 95 17.82 -4.06 5.53
C THR A 95 16.63 -5.00 5.75
N PRO A 96 15.64 -5.03 4.87
CA PRO A 96 14.56 -6.01 4.97
C PRO A 96 15.10 -7.44 4.94
N LEU A 97 14.54 -8.33 5.75
CA LEU A 97 14.98 -9.73 5.83
C LEU A 97 14.85 -10.46 4.48
N LEU A 98 13.78 -10.17 3.74
CA LEU A 98 13.53 -10.74 2.41
C LEU A 98 14.29 -10.03 1.29
N GLY A 99 15.12 -9.03 1.61
CA GLY A 99 15.75 -8.17 0.62
C GLY A 99 14.81 -7.08 0.09
N GLU A 100 15.24 -6.43 -0.97
CA GLU A 100 14.50 -5.37 -1.65
C GLU A 100 13.65 -5.98 -2.76
N LEU A 101 12.45 -6.41 -2.42
CA LEU A 101 11.53 -7.04 -3.36
C LEU A 101 10.77 -5.96 -4.13
N ASP A 102 10.67 -6.12 -5.45
CA ASP A 102 9.88 -5.24 -6.32
C ASP A 102 8.41 -5.63 -6.24
N GLU A 103 7.57 -4.72 -5.72
CA GLU A 103 6.13 -4.97 -5.53
C GLU A 103 5.33 -5.02 -6.84
N SER A 104 5.87 -4.56 -7.96
CA SER A 104 5.23 -4.72 -9.27
C SER A 104 5.33 -6.14 -9.83
N LEU A 105 6.10 -7.02 -9.19
CA LEU A 105 6.29 -8.39 -9.65
C LEU A 105 5.35 -9.38 -8.95
N PRO A 106 4.68 -10.28 -9.70
CA PRO A 106 3.84 -11.34 -9.12
C PRO A 106 4.57 -12.23 -8.11
N SER A 107 5.84 -12.55 -8.38
CA SER A 107 6.65 -13.38 -7.50
C SER A 107 6.86 -12.79 -6.11
N THR A 108 6.89 -11.47 -5.98
CA THR A 108 6.94 -10.77 -4.69
C THR A 108 5.67 -11.04 -3.89
N TRP A 109 4.52 -10.95 -4.54
CA TRP A 109 3.22 -11.18 -3.88
C TRP A 109 2.95 -12.65 -3.63
N GLU A 110 3.51 -13.57 -4.41
CA GLU A 110 3.48 -15.00 -4.08
C GLU A 110 4.11 -15.27 -2.70
N VAL A 111 5.18 -14.52 -2.36
CA VAL A 111 5.82 -14.60 -1.05
C VAL A 111 5.00 -13.89 0.03
N TYR A 112 4.58 -12.65 -0.23
CA TYR A 112 3.82 -11.88 0.76
C TYR A 112 2.48 -12.54 1.10
N ASN A 113 1.77 -13.06 0.12
CA ASN A 113 0.51 -13.79 0.35
C ASN A 113 0.71 -15.04 1.19
N LYS A 114 1.80 -15.80 0.94
CA LYS A 114 2.16 -16.95 1.79
C LYS A 114 2.42 -16.51 3.23
N LEU A 115 3.20 -15.45 3.44
CA LEU A 115 3.48 -14.90 4.77
C LEU A 115 2.21 -14.38 5.45
N CYS A 116 1.35 -13.67 4.75
CA CYS A 116 0.06 -13.21 5.27
C CYS A 116 -0.76 -14.40 5.80
N LYS A 117 -0.92 -15.43 4.97
CA LYS A 117 -1.66 -16.64 5.34
C LYS A 117 -1.06 -17.33 6.57
N GLN A 118 0.26 -17.48 6.62
CA GLN A 118 0.97 -18.08 7.74
C GLN A 118 0.87 -17.25 9.02
N SER A 119 0.78 -15.90 8.88
CA SER A 119 0.68 -14.97 9.99
C SER A 119 -0.76 -14.62 10.39
N GLY A 120 -1.76 -15.27 9.81
CA GLY A 120 -3.17 -15.06 10.13
C GLY A 120 -3.76 -13.74 9.59
N ILE A 121 -3.11 -13.09 8.64
CA ILE A 121 -3.64 -11.92 7.93
C ILE A 121 -4.53 -12.41 6.80
N ASP A 122 -5.79 -11.99 6.80
CA ASP A 122 -6.81 -12.44 5.87
C ASP A 122 -7.06 -11.43 4.74
N VAL A 123 -6.83 -10.15 5.01
CA VAL A 123 -7.20 -9.05 4.13
C VAL A 123 -6.06 -8.04 4.00
N LEU A 124 -5.81 -7.58 2.80
CA LEU A 124 -4.92 -6.45 2.51
C LEU A 124 -5.76 -5.24 2.09
N ILE A 125 -5.67 -4.14 2.84
CA ILE A 125 -6.32 -2.88 2.51
C ILE A 125 -5.26 -2.00 1.83
N TRP A 126 -5.45 -1.80 0.54
CA TRP A 126 -4.52 -1.09 -0.32
C TRP A 126 -4.70 0.41 -0.23
N ASP A 127 -3.66 1.15 0.11
CA ASP A 127 -3.59 2.58 -0.13
C ASP A 127 -3.66 2.81 -1.64
N TRP A 128 -4.83 3.27 -2.11
CA TRP A 128 -5.09 3.43 -3.53
C TRP A 128 -5.14 4.91 -3.89
N TYR A 129 -4.30 5.31 -4.82
CA TYR A 129 -4.08 6.70 -5.20
C TYR A 129 -4.72 7.04 -6.54
N TRP A 130 -5.26 8.24 -6.61
CA TRP A 130 -5.87 8.78 -7.80
C TRP A 130 -5.49 10.24 -7.96
N TYR A 131 -4.75 10.56 -9.02
CA TYR A 131 -4.31 11.90 -9.35
C TYR A 131 -4.44 12.13 -10.85
N ASP A 132 -4.75 13.37 -11.28
CA ASP A 132 -4.89 13.72 -12.69
C ASP A 132 -5.87 12.81 -13.44
N GLY A 133 -7.00 12.42 -12.83
CA GLY A 133 -8.04 11.61 -13.44
C GLY A 133 -7.65 10.15 -13.71
N LYS A 134 -6.62 9.61 -13.04
CA LYS A 134 -6.13 8.23 -13.23
C LYS A 134 -5.53 7.65 -11.95
N PRO A 135 -5.47 6.30 -11.85
CA PRO A 135 -4.76 5.64 -10.76
C PRO A 135 -3.26 5.90 -10.82
N CYS A 136 -2.65 5.93 -9.63
CA CYS A 136 -1.21 6.05 -9.44
C CYS A 136 -0.73 4.96 -8.48
N LEU A 137 0.53 4.52 -8.62
CA LEU A 137 1.12 3.43 -7.82
C LEU A 137 0.30 2.13 -7.83
N HIS A 138 -0.48 1.94 -8.89
CA HIS A 138 -1.38 0.80 -9.03
C HIS A 138 -0.69 -0.46 -9.54
N GLU A 139 0.55 -0.34 -10.01
CA GLU A 139 1.34 -1.43 -10.58
C GLU A 139 1.54 -2.57 -9.57
N ALA A 140 1.79 -2.23 -8.30
CA ALA A 140 1.92 -3.24 -7.23
C ALA A 140 0.64 -4.06 -7.03
N LEU A 141 -0.53 -3.43 -7.14
CA LEU A 141 -1.82 -4.13 -7.08
C LEU A 141 -2.11 -4.88 -8.37
N GLU A 142 -2.08 -4.18 -9.52
CA GLU A 142 -2.57 -4.72 -10.79
C GLU A 142 -1.60 -5.69 -11.47
N GLU A 143 -0.29 -5.36 -11.48
CA GLU A 143 0.73 -6.18 -12.14
C GLU A 143 1.38 -7.17 -11.16
N GLY A 144 1.44 -6.81 -9.87
CA GLY A 144 2.01 -7.64 -8.82
C GLY A 144 0.98 -8.57 -8.18
N PHE A 145 0.16 -8.04 -7.26
CA PHE A 145 -0.74 -8.85 -6.41
C PHE A 145 -1.79 -9.61 -7.19
N LEU A 146 -2.51 -8.96 -8.12
CA LEU A 146 -3.59 -9.62 -8.86
C LEU A 146 -3.10 -10.68 -9.84
N GLU A 147 -1.86 -10.58 -10.30
CA GLU A 147 -1.22 -11.57 -11.20
C GLU A 147 -0.46 -12.67 -10.45
N ALA A 148 -0.37 -12.60 -9.11
CA ALA A 148 0.25 -13.64 -8.31
C ALA A 148 -0.57 -14.95 -8.34
N LYS A 149 0.10 -16.11 -8.47
CA LYS A 149 -0.57 -17.43 -8.57
C LYS A 149 -1.42 -17.77 -7.35
N ASN A 150 -1.09 -17.21 -6.20
CA ASN A 150 -1.78 -17.42 -4.93
C ASN A 150 -2.56 -16.17 -4.46
N THR A 151 -2.97 -15.31 -5.39
CA THR A 151 -3.74 -14.09 -5.06
C THR A 151 -5.06 -14.39 -4.34
N ASP A 152 -5.66 -15.54 -4.62
CA ASP A 152 -6.90 -16.00 -3.96
C ASP A 152 -6.71 -16.43 -2.48
N ASP A 153 -5.47 -16.57 -2.02
CA ASP A 153 -5.17 -16.93 -0.63
C ASP A 153 -5.41 -15.78 0.35
N VAL A 154 -5.44 -14.53 -0.15
CA VAL A 154 -5.62 -13.32 0.66
C VAL A 154 -6.68 -12.43 0.01
N LYS A 155 -7.64 -11.97 0.79
CA LYS A 155 -8.63 -10.99 0.33
C LYS A 155 -7.99 -9.61 0.22
N PHE A 156 -8.62 -8.71 -0.55
CA PHE A 156 -8.18 -7.33 -0.60
C PHE A 156 -9.34 -6.35 -0.70
N ALA A 157 -9.09 -5.10 -0.30
CA ALA A 157 -9.96 -3.95 -0.52
C ALA A 157 -9.11 -2.74 -0.90
N CYS A 158 -9.70 -1.78 -1.59
CA CYS A 158 -9.05 -0.52 -1.90
C CYS A 158 -9.51 0.57 -0.94
N MET A 159 -8.55 1.37 -0.47
CA MET A 159 -8.78 2.58 0.30
C MET A 159 -8.37 3.78 -0.53
N TRP A 160 -9.35 4.58 -0.97
CA TRP A 160 -9.00 5.82 -1.65
C TRP A 160 -8.24 6.76 -0.72
N THR A 161 -6.96 6.95 -1.02
CA THR A 161 -6.06 7.80 -0.26
C THR A 161 -6.20 9.24 -0.77
N ASN A 162 -7.25 9.91 -0.28
CA ASN A 162 -7.73 11.19 -0.75
C ASN A 162 -6.99 12.40 -0.16
N HIS A 163 -5.67 12.36 -0.11
CA HIS A 163 -4.83 13.48 0.33
C HIS A 163 -3.85 13.90 -0.77
N PRO A 164 -3.31 15.12 -0.74
CA PRO A 164 -2.25 15.54 -1.64
C PRO A 164 -1.00 14.68 -1.46
N TRP A 165 -0.31 14.38 -2.56
CA TRP A 165 1.01 13.80 -2.46
C TRP A 165 2.02 14.88 -2.09
N TYR A 166 2.69 14.73 -0.96
CA TYR A 166 3.73 15.65 -0.52
C TYR A 166 5.12 15.12 -0.87
N ILE A 167 5.95 15.98 -1.45
CA ILE A 167 7.36 15.67 -1.69
C ILE A 167 8.11 15.90 -0.38
N LEU A 168 8.24 14.84 0.42
CA LEU A 168 8.82 14.92 1.77
C LEU A 168 10.35 14.88 1.78
N PHE A 169 10.96 14.48 0.68
CA PHE A 169 12.41 14.25 0.59
C PHE A 169 13.06 15.22 -0.36
N PRO A 170 14.38 15.55 -0.16
CA PRO A 170 15.11 16.42 -1.06
C PRO A 170 15.09 15.90 -2.49
N THR A 171 14.65 16.74 -3.40
CA THR A 171 14.65 16.49 -4.84
C THR A 171 15.21 17.72 -5.56
N LYS A 172 15.46 17.62 -6.87
CA LYS A 172 15.79 18.79 -7.67
C LYS A 172 14.69 19.86 -7.66
N GLN A 173 13.44 19.44 -7.43
CA GLN A 173 12.27 20.33 -7.38
C GLN A 173 12.18 21.10 -6.05
N THR A 174 12.71 20.57 -4.96
CA THR A 174 12.64 21.20 -3.64
C THR A 174 13.76 22.23 -3.41
N ASN A 175 14.77 22.31 -4.28
CA ASN A 175 15.93 23.21 -4.16
C ASN A 175 16.56 23.22 -2.75
N GLY A 176 16.42 22.13 -1.99
CA GLY A 176 16.91 22.04 -0.61
C GLY A 176 16.12 22.86 0.42
N ASN A 177 15.06 23.57 0.05
CA ASN A 177 14.22 24.32 0.97
C ASN A 177 13.07 23.44 1.49
N ASN A 178 13.20 22.96 2.73
CA ASN A 178 12.25 22.09 3.42
C ASN A 178 11.15 22.84 4.16
N ALA A 179 10.89 24.12 3.88
CA ALA A 179 9.97 24.92 4.70
C ALA A 179 8.50 24.46 4.58
N TYR A 180 8.08 23.93 3.45
CA TYR A 180 6.85 23.17 3.23
C TYR A 180 7.07 22.31 1.99
N PRO A 181 6.92 20.98 2.08
CA PRO A 181 7.05 20.15 0.89
C PRO A 181 6.02 20.60 -0.15
N PRO A 182 6.43 20.87 -1.39
CA PRO A 182 5.46 21.18 -2.43
C PRO A 182 4.53 19.98 -2.56
N SER A 183 3.24 20.22 -2.57
CA SER A 183 2.28 19.18 -2.94
C SER A 183 2.49 18.88 -4.43
N PHE A 184 2.75 17.64 -4.73
CA PHE A 184 2.66 17.13 -6.08
C PHE A 184 1.25 16.59 -6.23
N ASP A 185 0.49 17.18 -7.13
CA ASP A 185 -0.91 16.89 -7.38
C ASP A 185 -1.78 16.77 -6.10
N SER A 186 -2.69 17.70 -5.98
CA SER A 186 -3.83 17.57 -5.07
C SER A 186 -4.90 16.79 -5.83
N PRO A 187 -5.53 15.77 -5.25
CA PRO A 187 -6.74 15.25 -5.86
C PRO A 187 -7.65 16.44 -6.11
N ASP A 188 -8.19 16.55 -7.32
CA ASP A 188 -9.31 17.46 -7.52
C ASP A 188 -10.44 16.95 -6.63
N PHE A 189 -10.85 17.79 -5.68
CA PHE A 189 -11.95 17.50 -4.77
C PHE A 189 -13.29 17.97 -5.32
N SER A 190 -13.43 18.00 -6.63
CA SER A 190 -14.76 18.13 -7.22
C SER A 190 -15.58 16.86 -6.96
N TYR A 191 -16.89 17.03 -6.94
CA TYR A 191 -17.82 15.91 -6.84
C TYR A 191 -17.56 14.86 -7.93
N GLU A 192 -17.39 15.35 -9.16
CA GLU A 192 -17.17 14.53 -10.35
C GLU A 192 -15.90 13.68 -10.23
N GLU A 193 -14.83 14.24 -9.68
CA GLU A 193 -13.58 13.52 -9.51
C GLU A 193 -13.66 12.50 -8.38
N ALA A 194 -14.31 12.86 -7.27
CA ALA A 194 -14.57 11.92 -6.18
C ALA A 194 -15.44 10.75 -6.64
N PHE A 195 -16.48 11.02 -7.43
CA PHE A 195 -17.31 9.97 -8.00
C PHE A 195 -16.53 9.12 -8.99
N ARG A 196 -15.71 9.71 -9.85
CA ARG A 196 -14.89 9.01 -10.85
C ARG A 196 -13.89 8.06 -10.19
N SER A 197 -13.15 8.53 -9.19
CA SER A 197 -12.15 7.73 -8.49
C SER A 197 -12.77 6.52 -7.78
N LEU A 198 -13.84 6.74 -7.02
CA LEU A 198 -14.52 5.67 -6.29
C LEU A 198 -15.30 4.71 -7.21
N SER A 199 -15.94 5.23 -8.27
CA SER A 199 -16.60 4.38 -9.26
C SER A 199 -15.60 3.53 -10.05
N TYR A 200 -14.37 4.02 -10.26
CA TYR A 200 -13.30 3.22 -10.83
C TYR A 200 -12.97 2.01 -9.94
N ILE A 201 -12.78 2.22 -8.63
CA ILE A 201 -12.55 1.11 -7.68
C ILE A 201 -13.68 0.09 -7.78
N ILE A 202 -14.93 0.55 -7.74
CA ILE A 202 -16.12 -0.32 -7.77
C ILE A 202 -16.18 -1.15 -9.05
N SER A 203 -16.00 -0.52 -10.20
CA SER A 203 -16.09 -1.21 -11.50
C SER A 203 -14.88 -2.09 -11.79
N ARG A 204 -13.68 -1.66 -11.38
CA ARG A 204 -12.43 -2.34 -11.73
C ARG A 204 -12.13 -3.52 -10.83
N TYR A 205 -12.43 -3.42 -9.52
CA TYR A 205 -11.95 -4.41 -8.55
C TYR A 205 -13.06 -5.15 -7.81
N CYS A 206 -14.19 -4.50 -7.50
CA CYS A 206 -15.19 -5.09 -6.62
C CYS A 206 -15.84 -6.37 -7.15
N HIS A 207 -15.75 -6.67 -8.44
CA HIS A 207 -16.25 -7.92 -9.02
C HIS A 207 -15.30 -9.11 -8.84
N LEU A 208 -14.02 -8.87 -8.49
CA LEU A 208 -13.03 -9.92 -8.34
C LEU A 208 -13.39 -10.84 -7.18
N LYS A 209 -13.03 -12.13 -7.33
CA LYS A 209 -13.42 -13.20 -6.41
C LYS A 209 -12.88 -12.97 -5.00
N ASN A 210 -11.63 -12.53 -4.88
CA ASN A 210 -10.94 -12.28 -3.61
C ASN A 210 -11.11 -10.84 -3.10
N TYR A 211 -11.97 -10.03 -3.75
CA TYR A 211 -12.29 -8.70 -3.19
C TYR A 211 -13.05 -8.85 -1.88
N TRP A 212 -12.61 -8.13 -0.83
CA TRP A 212 -13.20 -8.25 0.50
C TRP A 212 -14.65 -7.78 0.54
N ARG A 213 -15.50 -8.60 1.15
CA ARG A 213 -16.94 -8.32 1.32
C ARG A 213 -17.36 -8.57 2.75
N ILE A 214 -18.21 -7.70 3.24
CA ILE A 214 -18.95 -7.86 4.50
C ILE A 214 -20.44 -7.89 4.14
N ASP A 215 -21.17 -8.88 4.63
CA ASP A 215 -22.58 -9.11 4.29
C ASP A 215 -22.83 -9.12 2.76
N ASP A 216 -21.90 -9.69 2.02
CA ASP A 216 -21.96 -9.81 0.56
C ASP A 216 -21.82 -8.47 -0.20
N LYS A 217 -21.46 -7.41 0.50
CA LYS A 217 -21.19 -6.08 -0.05
C LYS A 217 -19.66 -5.83 -0.12
N PRO A 218 -19.15 -5.37 -1.26
CA PRO A 218 -17.74 -5.02 -1.33
C PRO A 218 -17.41 -3.85 -0.39
N VAL A 219 -16.25 -3.95 0.26
CA VAL A 219 -15.73 -2.93 1.17
C VAL A 219 -14.95 -1.89 0.38
N VAL A 220 -15.33 -0.62 0.49
CA VAL A 220 -14.60 0.50 -0.10
C VAL A 220 -14.24 1.49 1.00
N CYS A 221 -12.95 1.70 1.19
CA CYS A 221 -12.44 2.57 2.24
C CYS A 221 -12.08 3.97 1.71
N ILE A 222 -12.17 4.95 2.60
CA ILE A 222 -11.72 6.32 2.36
C ILE A 222 -10.78 6.71 3.48
N TRP A 223 -9.58 7.19 3.13
CA TRP A 223 -8.54 7.56 4.10
C TRP A 223 -8.97 8.70 5.01
N ASP A 224 -9.46 9.81 4.43
CA ASP A 224 -9.88 11.00 5.19
C ASP A 224 -11.29 11.42 4.79
N PRO A 225 -12.33 10.83 5.42
CA PRO A 225 -13.71 11.23 5.18
C PRO A 225 -14.02 12.66 5.64
N ASN A 226 -13.31 13.18 6.65
CA ASN A 226 -13.52 14.55 7.10
C ASN A 226 -13.05 15.55 6.04
N ARG A 227 -11.92 15.29 5.39
CA ARG A 227 -11.44 16.12 4.30
C ARG A 227 -12.40 16.10 3.12
N LEU A 228 -12.97 14.94 2.79
CA LEU A 228 -13.99 14.81 1.76
C LEU A 228 -15.19 15.71 2.07
N GLU A 229 -15.72 15.61 3.30
CA GLU A 229 -16.84 16.44 3.74
C GLU A 229 -16.51 17.93 3.77
N GLN A 230 -15.32 18.31 4.24
CA GLN A 230 -14.88 19.72 4.24
C GLN A 230 -14.83 20.32 2.81
N ARG A 231 -14.49 19.51 1.82
CA ARG A 231 -14.34 19.96 0.42
C ARG A 231 -15.66 19.99 -0.35
N LEU A 232 -16.49 18.98 -0.17
CA LEU A 232 -17.76 18.84 -0.90
C LEU A 232 -18.94 19.46 -0.12
N GLY A 233 -18.84 19.54 1.19
CA GLY A 233 -19.96 19.79 2.09
C GLY A 233 -20.78 18.52 2.38
N LEU A 234 -21.46 18.51 3.51
CA LEU A 234 -22.22 17.33 3.98
C LEU A 234 -23.29 16.84 3.00
N SER A 235 -23.99 17.76 2.32
CA SER A 235 -25.04 17.42 1.37
C SER A 235 -24.50 16.65 0.17
N GLU A 236 -23.43 17.14 -0.45
CA GLU A 236 -22.83 16.52 -1.63
C GLU A 236 -22.09 15.24 -1.25
N THR A 237 -21.47 15.16 -0.07
CA THR A 237 -20.88 13.92 0.42
C THR A 237 -21.93 12.83 0.60
N LYS A 238 -23.08 13.15 1.18
CA LYS A 238 -24.22 12.20 1.28
C LYS A 238 -24.79 11.80 -0.08
N ARG A 239 -24.81 12.75 -1.01
CA ARG A 239 -25.23 12.49 -2.39
C ARG A 239 -24.25 11.53 -3.06
N LEU A 240 -22.94 11.79 -2.94
CA LEU A 240 -21.88 10.96 -3.48
C LEU A 240 -22.04 9.50 -3.05
N PHE A 241 -22.19 9.25 -1.76
CA PHE A 241 -22.34 7.88 -1.26
C PHE A 241 -23.62 7.19 -1.75
N ARG A 242 -24.74 7.91 -1.83
CA ARG A 242 -25.97 7.35 -2.41
C ARG A 242 -25.81 6.99 -3.89
N GLU A 243 -25.16 7.83 -4.67
CA GLU A 243 -24.94 7.57 -6.09
C GLU A 243 -23.93 6.43 -6.33
N LEU A 244 -22.88 6.32 -5.52
CA LEU A 244 -21.94 5.18 -5.55
C LEU A 244 -22.64 3.87 -5.15
N GLU A 245 -23.49 3.90 -4.13
CA GLU A 245 -24.31 2.76 -3.72
C GLU A 245 -25.24 2.32 -4.87
N ALA A 246 -25.91 3.29 -5.53
CA ALA A 246 -26.76 3.02 -6.69
C ALA A 246 -25.94 2.45 -7.86
N TYR A 247 -24.78 3.03 -8.13
CA TYR A 247 -23.85 2.55 -9.16
C TYR A 247 -23.40 1.11 -8.91
N ALA A 248 -23.00 0.79 -7.68
CA ALA A 248 -22.63 -0.58 -7.31
C ALA A 248 -23.77 -1.58 -7.59
N ARG A 249 -25.01 -1.19 -7.31
CA ARG A 249 -26.18 -2.02 -7.62
C ARG A 249 -26.39 -2.25 -9.12
N THR A 250 -26.07 -1.27 -9.98
CA THR A 250 -26.14 -1.46 -11.44
C THR A 250 -25.12 -2.49 -11.95
N LEU A 251 -24.03 -2.70 -11.19
CA LEU A 251 -23.02 -3.70 -11.47
C LEU A 251 -23.30 -5.06 -10.82
N GLY A 252 -24.47 -5.24 -10.19
CA GLY A 252 -24.91 -6.50 -9.60
C GLY A 252 -24.52 -6.70 -8.13
N HIS A 253 -23.91 -5.72 -7.49
CA HIS A 253 -23.62 -5.77 -6.06
C HIS A 253 -24.89 -5.48 -5.22
N LYS A 254 -24.97 -6.03 -3.99
CA LYS A 254 -26.08 -5.71 -3.07
C LYS A 254 -26.03 -4.29 -2.50
N GLY A 255 -24.95 -3.59 -2.71
CA GLY A 255 -24.61 -2.28 -2.23
C GLY A 255 -23.13 -2.21 -1.88
N LEU A 256 -22.71 -1.25 -1.07
CA LEU A 256 -21.35 -1.08 -0.56
C LEU A 256 -21.31 -1.22 0.97
N HIS A 257 -20.15 -1.57 1.48
CA HIS A 257 -19.86 -1.55 2.92
C HIS A 257 -18.78 -0.50 3.19
#